data_92e8de522f38dec09a6ce972319b4b42
#
_entry.id   92e8de522f38dec09a6ce972319b4b42
#
_cell.length_a   1.000
_cell.length_b   1.000
_cell.length_c   1.000
_cell.angle_alpha   90.00
_cell.angle_beta   90.00
_cell.angle_gamma   90.00
#
_symmetry.space_group_name_H-M   'P 1'
#
loop_
_entity.id
_entity.type
_entity.pdbx_description
1 polymer ?
#
loop_
_entity_poly.entity_id
_entity_poly.type
_entity_poly.pdbx_seq_one_letter_code
_entity_poly.pdbx_strand_id
1 'polypeptide(L)'
;MSLSAALNTAKSSLAASQLQTQIVSSNIANVNTAGATRKIANVVTGAGGGVTVTSISQASNSVLFRNMLDATSKMQVAVTHSDAYSRINEILGDTAAKESPQARIAALNDALSTLANTPGNFDLARNAVQAAQDLVTTIRTNAATVDTIRRDADDSLVDAANDMNKILAELESVNRQIVQGTTKGQDITDQSDQRDRLVTQLSQYVGVSVQTRGNNDMVIYTDSGVTLLENTARSVSYQSTNSLAPGVEGNSFYIDGVAVTGEKSYMPVKTGKIAGLTEVRDGIANTYGAQLDELARGLVSAFSEFDPTGAGVAKTGLFTSTVDMSTTTGPVSVGAFTTPGAFTTDKDVSFTVTYDGTTYQASGTLTAADLVDGTSFASRLQQLIAGAKTTAGATLGAGRISVANTGTALSMSATGIGDSIGFQISGLSANLTAAGMTAGTGTPAAEPVYRGLSASLTLAPGLNTDPTLVRDGVNYQFNPGSPTKLGGFSDRIVALGKALDTARSFSSDAGANPKATLAVYAASSIGWVQQSRAAASNSATSMATLVDKTNETLSSETGINLDVELTRLIELERSYQASAKIISTVDQMLAQLLQSI
;
A
#
# COMPACT_ATOMS: atom_id res chain seq x y z
N MET A 1 -24.61 10.65 -74.90
CA MET A 1 -23.38 10.01 -74.42
C MET A 1 -22.83 9.13 -75.49
N SER A 2 -21.52 9.18 -75.80
CA SER A 2 -20.94 8.24 -76.79
C SER A 2 -20.96 6.81 -76.19
N LEU A 3 -21.11 5.81 -77.04
CA LEU A 3 -21.16 4.40 -76.64
C LEU A 3 -19.90 4.00 -75.85
N SER A 4 -18.75 4.59 -76.22
CA SER A 4 -17.48 4.41 -75.51
C SER A 4 -17.49 5.02 -74.09
N ALA A 5 -18.17 6.14 -73.89
CA ALA A 5 -18.32 6.74 -72.55
C ALA A 5 -19.20 5.84 -71.69
N ALA A 6 -20.30 5.31 -72.20
CA ALA A 6 -21.17 4.38 -71.45
C ALA A 6 -20.45 3.08 -71.06
N LEU A 7 -19.63 2.53 -71.98
CA LEU A 7 -18.80 1.34 -71.72
C LEU A 7 -17.75 1.60 -70.62
N ASN A 8 -17.04 2.73 -70.72
CA ASN A 8 -16.04 3.08 -69.69
C ASN A 8 -16.67 3.31 -68.31
N THR A 9 -17.83 3.97 -68.25
CA THR A 9 -18.58 4.13 -67.01
C THR A 9 -19.02 2.78 -66.43
N ALA A 10 -19.55 1.87 -67.27
CA ALA A 10 -19.97 0.55 -66.84
C ALA A 10 -18.78 -0.31 -66.35
N LYS A 11 -17.63 -0.28 -67.07
CA LYS A 11 -16.40 -0.98 -66.64
C LYS A 11 -15.87 -0.45 -65.30
N SER A 12 -15.80 0.89 -65.12
CA SER A 12 -15.34 1.47 -63.85
C SER A 12 -16.30 1.17 -62.71
N SER A 13 -17.62 1.22 -62.94
CA SER A 13 -18.63 0.81 -61.97
C SER A 13 -18.50 -0.66 -61.57
N LEU A 14 -18.25 -1.55 -62.52
CA LEU A 14 -18.04 -2.97 -62.26
C LEU A 14 -16.80 -3.23 -61.40
N ALA A 15 -15.68 -2.59 -61.71
CA ALA A 15 -14.44 -2.69 -60.95
C ALA A 15 -14.61 -2.13 -59.52
N ALA A 16 -15.31 -0.99 -59.38
CA ALA A 16 -15.62 -0.42 -58.08
C ALA A 16 -16.53 -1.33 -57.24
N SER A 17 -17.59 -1.91 -57.83
CA SER A 17 -18.49 -2.85 -57.18
C SER A 17 -17.78 -4.12 -56.74
N GLN A 18 -16.84 -4.67 -57.55
CA GLN A 18 -16.04 -5.85 -57.16
C GLN A 18 -15.19 -5.57 -55.90
N LEU A 19 -14.47 -4.44 -55.86
CA LEU A 19 -13.64 -4.08 -54.72
C LEU A 19 -14.48 -3.82 -53.47
N GLN A 20 -15.62 -3.13 -53.63
CA GLN A 20 -16.56 -2.92 -52.52
C GLN A 20 -17.11 -4.26 -51.98
N THR A 21 -17.49 -5.20 -52.86
CA THR A 21 -17.93 -6.54 -52.50
C THR A 21 -16.85 -7.30 -51.70
N GLN A 22 -15.59 -7.21 -52.16
CA GLN A 22 -14.47 -7.81 -51.44
C GLN A 22 -14.30 -7.24 -50.02
N ILE A 23 -14.44 -5.92 -49.85
CA ILE A 23 -14.35 -5.25 -48.55
C ILE A 23 -15.51 -5.68 -47.65
N VAL A 24 -16.76 -5.66 -48.16
CA VAL A 24 -17.93 -6.10 -47.39
C VAL A 24 -17.82 -7.57 -46.99
N SER A 25 -17.33 -8.44 -47.87
CA SER A 25 -17.06 -9.85 -47.56
C SER A 25 -15.99 -10.01 -46.47
N SER A 26 -14.93 -9.19 -46.51
CA SER A 26 -13.90 -9.14 -45.47
C SER A 26 -14.49 -8.66 -44.14
N ASN A 27 -15.35 -7.62 -44.14
CA ASN A 27 -16.05 -7.17 -42.95
C ASN A 27 -16.89 -8.31 -42.34
N ILE A 28 -17.72 -8.97 -43.16
CA ILE A 28 -18.57 -10.10 -42.74
C ILE A 28 -17.72 -11.22 -42.12
N ALA A 29 -16.59 -11.57 -42.75
CA ALA A 29 -15.70 -12.61 -42.26
C ALA A 29 -15.07 -12.26 -40.89
N ASN A 30 -14.85 -10.98 -40.63
CA ASN A 30 -14.22 -10.47 -39.39
C ASN A 30 -15.20 -9.97 -38.33
N VAL A 31 -16.51 -10.15 -38.49
CA VAL A 31 -17.55 -9.67 -37.54
C VAL A 31 -17.32 -10.14 -36.11
N ASN A 32 -16.78 -11.35 -35.92
CA ASN A 32 -16.49 -11.93 -34.60
C ASN A 32 -15.01 -11.77 -34.19
N THR A 33 -14.19 -11.05 -34.98
CA THR A 33 -12.79 -10.83 -34.65
C THR A 33 -12.67 -9.65 -33.69
N ALA A 34 -12.18 -9.88 -32.48
CA ALA A 34 -12.02 -8.83 -31.48
C ALA A 34 -11.12 -7.70 -32.00
N GLY A 35 -11.59 -6.46 -31.89
CA GLY A 35 -10.87 -5.27 -32.32
C GLY A 35 -10.81 -5.09 -33.84
N ALA A 36 -11.60 -5.83 -34.63
CA ALA A 36 -11.79 -5.54 -36.04
C ALA A 36 -12.75 -4.38 -36.23
N THR A 37 -12.37 -3.41 -37.05
CA THR A 37 -13.20 -2.25 -37.38
C THR A 37 -13.79 -2.39 -38.76
N ARG A 38 -14.93 -1.72 -38.98
CA ARG A 38 -15.59 -1.69 -40.29
C ARG A 38 -14.72 -0.97 -41.30
N LYS A 39 -14.41 -1.66 -42.42
CA LYS A 39 -13.68 -1.11 -43.58
C LYS A 39 -14.65 -0.49 -44.56
N ILE A 40 -14.30 0.68 -45.09
CA ILE A 40 -15.13 1.50 -45.96
C ILE A 40 -14.34 1.85 -47.22
N ALA A 41 -14.89 1.49 -48.42
CA ALA A 41 -14.35 1.96 -49.66
C ALA A 41 -14.79 3.39 -49.95
N ASN A 42 -13.84 4.32 -50.09
CA ASN A 42 -14.10 5.71 -50.47
C ASN A 42 -14.19 5.82 -51.98
N VAL A 43 -15.37 6.16 -52.47
CA VAL A 43 -15.72 6.17 -53.88
C VAL A 43 -15.83 7.60 -54.40
N VAL A 44 -15.19 7.92 -55.53
CA VAL A 44 -15.32 9.23 -56.20
C VAL A 44 -15.71 9.07 -57.64
N THR A 45 -16.43 10.04 -58.20
CA THR A 45 -16.77 10.10 -59.61
C THR A 45 -15.60 10.71 -60.36
N GLY A 46 -15.06 9.98 -61.34
CA GLY A 46 -13.99 10.44 -62.22
C GLY A 46 -14.48 11.41 -63.31
N ALA A 47 -13.55 12.16 -63.94
CA ALA A 47 -13.84 13.18 -64.94
C ALA A 47 -14.63 12.69 -66.17
N GLY A 48 -14.71 11.38 -66.38
CA GLY A 48 -15.49 10.74 -67.47
C GLY A 48 -16.85 10.18 -67.05
N GLY A 49 -17.36 10.51 -65.84
CA GLY A 49 -18.60 9.96 -65.27
C GLY A 49 -18.48 8.55 -64.72
N GLY A 50 -17.30 7.96 -64.72
CA GLY A 50 -17.00 6.66 -64.12
C GLY A 50 -16.76 6.77 -62.63
N VAL A 51 -16.88 5.66 -61.91
CA VAL A 51 -16.68 5.54 -60.45
C VAL A 51 -15.40 4.81 -60.14
N THR A 52 -14.55 5.35 -59.29
CA THR A 52 -13.31 4.70 -58.84
C THR A 52 -13.20 4.71 -57.31
N VAL A 53 -12.70 3.64 -56.75
CA VAL A 53 -12.30 3.60 -55.33
C VAL A 53 -10.94 4.26 -55.19
N THR A 54 -10.86 5.32 -54.42
CA THR A 54 -9.61 6.09 -54.21
C THR A 54 -8.82 5.65 -53.02
N SER A 55 -9.50 5.17 -51.99
CA SER A 55 -8.87 4.66 -50.75
C SER A 55 -9.82 3.75 -50.01
N ILE A 56 -9.25 2.92 -49.14
CA ILE A 56 -9.99 2.15 -48.13
C ILE A 56 -9.65 2.79 -46.79
N SER A 57 -10.66 3.06 -45.98
CA SER A 57 -10.49 3.60 -44.62
C SER A 57 -11.20 2.70 -43.60
N GLN A 58 -10.74 2.72 -42.36
CA GLN A 58 -11.44 2.09 -41.25
C GLN A 58 -12.42 3.09 -40.62
N ALA A 59 -13.51 2.58 -40.08
CA ALA A 59 -14.35 3.36 -39.18
C ALA A 59 -13.58 3.61 -37.88
N SER A 60 -13.44 4.87 -37.46
CA SER A 60 -12.68 5.23 -36.29
C SER A 60 -13.31 6.41 -35.54
N ASN A 61 -13.25 6.36 -34.22
CA ASN A 61 -13.57 7.48 -33.34
C ASN A 61 -12.45 7.66 -32.33
N SER A 62 -11.55 8.61 -32.60
CA SER A 62 -10.36 8.84 -31.78
C SER A 62 -10.66 9.34 -30.37
N VAL A 63 -11.84 9.94 -30.13
CA VAL A 63 -12.26 10.40 -28.79
C VAL A 63 -12.70 9.21 -27.96
N LEU A 64 -13.57 8.35 -28.52
CA LEU A 64 -14.03 7.14 -27.83
C LEU A 64 -12.88 6.18 -27.57
N PHE A 65 -11.96 6.02 -28.55
CA PHE A 65 -10.78 5.18 -28.38
C PHE A 65 -9.90 5.65 -27.22
N ARG A 66 -9.61 6.96 -27.13
CA ARG A 66 -8.87 7.53 -25.99
C ARG A 66 -9.58 7.33 -24.67
N ASN A 67 -10.90 7.49 -24.62
CA ASN A 67 -11.69 7.25 -23.41
C ASN A 67 -11.62 5.78 -22.97
N MET A 68 -11.63 4.84 -23.92
CA MET A 68 -11.47 3.42 -23.63
C MET A 68 -10.08 3.11 -23.06
N LEU A 69 -9.01 3.68 -23.65
CA LEU A 69 -7.65 3.51 -23.14
C LEU A 69 -7.48 4.05 -21.71
N ASP A 70 -8.03 5.23 -21.43
CA ASP A 70 -8.02 5.84 -20.09
C ASP A 70 -8.81 4.99 -19.08
N ALA A 71 -10.01 4.52 -19.46
CA ALA A 71 -10.79 3.63 -18.61
C ALA A 71 -10.05 2.30 -18.34
N THR A 72 -9.41 1.71 -19.36
CA THR A 72 -8.63 0.47 -19.24
C THR A 72 -7.48 0.64 -18.25
N SER A 73 -6.70 1.71 -18.38
CA SER A 73 -5.56 1.94 -17.48
C SER A 73 -5.98 2.19 -16.02
N LYS A 74 -7.08 2.94 -15.80
CA LYS A 74 -7.65 3.14 -14.46
C LYS A 74 -8.21 1.86 -13.85
N MET A 75 -8.83 1.01 -14.67
CA MET A 75 -9.32 -0.30 -14.23
C MET A 75 -8.16 -1.16 -13.71
N GLN A 76 -7.01 -1.16 -14.39
CA GLN A 76 -5.87 -1.98 -13.97
C GLN A 76 -5.30 -1.58 -12.60
N VAL A 77 -5.25 -0.28 -12.27
CA VAL A 77 -4.91 0.17 -10.91
C VAL A 77 -5.90 -0.39 -9.90
N ALA A 78 -7.21 -0.20 -10.16
CA ALA A 78 -8.24 -0.61 -9.22
C ALA A 78 -8.28 -2.13 -9.00
N VAL A 79 -8.08 -2.93 -10.04
CA VAL A 79 -7.97 -4.40 -9.95
C VAL A 79 -6.74 -4.79 -9.13
N THR A 80 -5.57 -4.21 -9.42
CA THR A 80 -4.32 -4.50 -8.69
C THR A 80 -4.45 -4.19 -7.20
N HIS A 81 -5.10 -3.08 -6.83
CA HIS A 81 -5.37 -2.73 -5.44
C HIS A 81 -6.37 -3.70 -4.79
N SER A 82 -7.46 -4.05 -5.49
CA SER A 82 -8.46 -5.00 -5.00
C SER A 82 -7.85 -6.36 -4.68
N ASP A 83 -6.96 -6.86 -5.56
CA ASP A 83 -6.25 -8.11 -5.37
C ASP A 83 -5.31 -8.06 -4.16
N ALA A 84 -4.55 -6.97 -4.02
CA ALA A 84 -3.64 -6.78 -2.89
C ALA A 84 -4.39 -6.74 -1.55
N TYR A 85 -5.46 -5.95 -1.44
CA TYR A 85 -6.26 -5.89 -0.22
C TYR A 85 -7.00 -7.21 0.06
N SER A 86 -7.40 -7.95 -0.96
CA SER A 86 -8.01 -9.27 -0.79
C SER A 86 -7.00 -10.27 -0.20
N ARG A 87 -5.76 -10.29 -0.69
CA ARG A 87 -4.67 -11.10 -0.13
C ARG A 87 -4.34 -10.72 1.32
N ILE A 88 -4.31 -9.42 1.64
CA ILE A 88 -4.11 -8.95 3.02
C ILE A 88 -5.30 -9.39 3.90
N ASN A 89 -6.53 -9.31 3.40
CA ASN A 89 -7.71 -9.73 4.15
C ASN A 89 -7.74 -11.25 4.43
N GLU A 90 -7.22 -12.08 3.54
CA GLU A 90 -7.12 -13.53 3.74
C GLU A 90 -6.28 -13.91 4.98
N ILE A 91 -5.21 -13.16 5.24
CA ILE A 91 -4.33 -13.40 6.41
C ILE A 91 -4.84 -12.82 7.73
N LEU A 92 -5.83 -11.93 7.67
CA LEU A 92 -6.47 -11.44 8.92
C LEU A 92 -7.21 -12.55 9.65
N GLY A 93 -7.42 -13.68 8.98
CA GLY A 93 -8.17 -14.81 9.51
C GLY A 93 -9.67 -14.53 9.57
N ASP A 94 -10.45 -15.61 9.67
CA ASP A 94 -11.86 -15.49 9.99
C ASP A 94 -12.01 -14.96 11.42
N THR A 95 -12.72 -13.86 11.60
CA THR A 95 -13.05 -13.32 12.92
C THR A 95 -13.83 -14.33 13.76
N ALA A 96 -14.60 -15.23 13.11
CA ALA A 96 -15.31 -16.33 13.75
C ALA A 96 -14.35 -17.46 14.21
N ALA A 97 -13.23 -17.68 13.52
CA ALA A 97 -12.22 -18.67 13.88
C ALA A 97 -11.27 -18.20 15.01
N LYS A 98 -11.40 -16.96 15.48
CA LYS A 98 -10.57 -16.35 16.53
C LYS A 98 -9.06 -16.32 16.19
N GLU A 99 -8.70 -16.19 14.92
CA GLU A 99 -7.31 -16.23 14.45
C GLU A 99 -6.71 -14.83 14.25
N SER A 100 -7.54 -13.79 14.28
CA SER A 100 -7.08 -12.40 14.10
C SER A 100 -6.20 -11.93 15.27
N PRO A 101 -5.28 -10.96 15.04
CA PRO A 101 -4.48 -10.36 16.11
C PRO A 101 -5.32 -9.85 17.30
N GLN A 102 -6.49 -9.24 17.03
CA GLN A 102 -7.42 -8.81 18.07
C GLN A 102 -7.92 -9.98 18.92
N ALA A 103 -8.34 -11.07 18.28
CA ALA A 103 -8.84 -12.25 18.99
C ALA A 103 -7.74 -12.95 19.80
N ARG A 104 -6.49 -12.97 19.30
CA ARG A 104 -5.33 -13.51 20.03
C ARG A 104 -4.96 -12.63 21.24
N ILE A 105 -5.10 -11.30 21.16
CA ILE A 105 -4.93 -10.40 22.32
C ILE A 105 -5.99 -10.68 23.38
N ALA A 106 -7.24 -10.87 22.98
CA ALA A 106 -8.32 -11.23 23.91
C ALA A 106 -8.06 -12.59 24.58
N ALA A 107 -7.63 -13.60 23.80
CA ALA A 107 -7.27 -14.92 24.36
C ALA A 107 -6.11 -14.86 25.35
N LEU A 108 -5.10 -14.02 25.11
CA LEU A 108 -4.02 -13.78 26.06
C LEU A 108 -4.55 -13.12 27.34
N ASN A 109 -5.42 -12.11 27.25
CA ASN A 109 -6.02 -11.45 28.39
C ASN A 109 -6.85 -12.44 29.25
N ASP A 110 -7.66 -13.30 28.61
CA ASP A 110 -8.44 -14.34 29.27
C ASP A 110 -7.53 -15.37 29.98
N ALA A 111 -6.42 -15.78 29.34
CA ALA A 111 -5.47 -16.71 29.93
C ALA A 111 -4.74 -16.10 31.15
N LEU A 112 -4.34 -14.82 31.06
CA LEU A 112 -3.76 -14.08 32.20
C LEU A 112 -4.76 -13.91 33.33
N SER A 113 -6.00 -13.57 33.03
CA SER A 113 -7.09 -13.43 34.03
C SER A 113 -7.36 -14.76 34.73
N THR A 114 -7.39 -15.87 34.01
CA THR A 114 -7.55 -17.21 34.58
C THR A 114 -6.36 -17.59 35.48
N LEU A 115 -5.14 -17.30 35.05
CA LEU A 115 -3.93 -17.52 35.81
C LEU A 115 -3.90 -16.66 37.09
N ALA A 116 -4.39 -15.41 37.03
CA ALA A 116 -4.44 -14.53 38.20
C ALA A 116 -5.29 -15.08 39.37
N ASN A 117 -6.32 -15.88 39.05
CA ASN A 117 -7.15 -16.53 40.08
C ASN A 117 -6.43 -17.69 40.80
N THR A 118 -5.48 -18.35 40.13
CA THR A 118 -4.68 -19.46 40.70
C THR A 118 -3.22 -19.35 40.24
N PRO A 119 -2.46 -18.37 40.77
CA PRO A 119 -1.14 -17.99 40.26
C PRO A 119 -0.06 -19.08 40.39
N GLY A 120 -0.29 -20.04 41.31
CA GLY A 120 0.60 -21.19 41.52
C GLY A 120 0.39 -22.35 40.55
N ASN A 121 -0.62 -22.30 39.69
CA ASN A 121 -0.92 -23.37 38.76
C ASN A 121 -0.03 -23.32 37.54
N PHE A 122 0.85 -24.34 37.38
CA PHE A 122 1.82 -24.43 36.30
C PHE A 122 1.18 -24.60 34.91
N ASP A 123 0.06 -25.34 34.83
CA ASP A 123 -0.63 -25.58 33.56
C ASP A 123 -1.34 -24.31 33.06
N LEU A 124 -1.91 -23.50 33.97
CA LEU A 124 -2.45 -22.21 33.58
C LEU A 124 -1.36 -21.21 33.14
N ALA A 125 -0.20 -21.26 33.80
CA ALA A 125 0.96 -20.48 33.35
C ALA A 125 1.41 -20.88 31.94
N ARG A 126 1.45 -22.20 31.65
CA ARG A 126 1.74 -22.72 30.32
C ARG A 126 0.71 -22.27 29.28
N ASN A 127 -0.57 -22.28 29.62
CA ASN A 127 -1.63 -21.79 28.75
C ASN A 127 -1.49 -20.30 28.43
N ALA A 128 -1.08 -19.48 29.39
CA ALA A 128 -0.81 -18.07 29.15
C ALA A 128 0.40 -17.85 28.21
N VAL A 129 1.48 -18.63 28.39
CA VAL A 129 2.63 -18.62 27.48
C VAL A 129 2.23 -19.07 26.07
N GLN A 130 1.39 -20.12 25.95
CA GLN A 130 0.89 -20.59 24.66
C GLN A 130 0.04 -19.53 23.96
N ALA A 131 -0.86 -18.86 24.66
CA ALA A 131 -1.66 -17.76 24.10
C ALA A 131 -0.76 -16.59 23.63
N ALA A 132 0.29 -16.27 24.36
CA ALA A 132 1.28 -15.28 23.94
C ALA A 132 2.06 -15.74 22.69
N GLN A 133 2.44 -17.03 22.60
CA GLN A 133 3.13 -17.61 21.45
C GLN A 133 2.24 -17.61 20.21
N ASP A 134 0.96 -17.92 20.37
CA ASP A 134 -0.02 -17.88 19.26
C ASP A 134 -0.17 -16.44 18.70
N LEU A 135 -0.22 -15.44 19.60
CA LEU A 135 -0.25 -14.04 19.19
C LEU A 135 1.01 -13.63 18.42
N VAL A 136 2.20 -14.00 18.91
CA VAL A 136 3.49 -13.75 18.22
C VAL A 136 3.47 -14.42 16.85
N THR A 137 3.04 -15.66 16.77
CA THR A 137 2.98 -16.42 15.51
C THR A 137 2.04 -15.74 14.50
N THR A 138 0.86 -15.31 14.95
CA THR A 138 -0.09 -14.59 14.09
C THR A 138 0.50 -13.30 13.54
N ILE A 139 1.12 -12.46 14.38
CA ILE A 139 1.72 -11.18 13.94
C ILE A 139 2.87 -11.43 12.96
N ARG A 140 3.74 -12.41 13.23
CA ARG A 140 4.87 -12.75 12.35
C ARG A 140 4.42 -13.31 11.01
N THR A 141 3.40 -14.17 11.00
CA THR A 141 2.83 -14.72 9.76
C THR A 141 2.25 -13.61 8.90
N ASN A 142 1.52 -12.67 9.51
CA ASN A 142 0.97 -11.52 8.79
C ASN A 142 2.11 -10.65 8.21
N ALA A 143 3.17 -10.37 8.97
CA ALA A 143 4.33 -9.63 8.50
C ALA A 143 5.04 -10.35 7.33
N ALA A 144 5.24 -11.66 7.41
CA ALA A 144 5.84 -12.45 6.34
C ALA A 144 5.00 -12.44 5.05
N THR A 145 3.67 -12.43 5.18
CA THR A 145 2.79 -12.33 4.00
C THR A 145 2.84 -10.93 3.38
N VAL A 146 2.93 -9.87 4.19
CA VAL A 146 3.17 -8.50 3.69
C VAL A 146 4.44 -8.46 2.84
N ASP A 147 5.53 -9.05 3.33
CA ASP A 147 6.79 -9.14 2.57
C ASP A 147 6.65 -9.96 1.28
N THR A 148 5.82 -11.00 1.29
CA THR A 148 5.53 -11.79 0.09
C THR A 148 4.75 -10.96 -0.94
N ILE A 149 3.71 -10.22 -0.50
CA ILE A 149 2.93 -9.32 -1.39
C ILE A 149 3.84 -8.28 -2.02
N ARG A 150 4.78 -7.71 -1.27
CA ARG A 150 5.76 -6.74 -1.78
C ARG A 150 6.68 -7.35 -2.85
N ARG A 151 7.20 -8.55 -2.60
CA ARG A 151 8.05 -9.28 -3.56
C ARG A 151 7.30 -9.65 -4.83
N ASP A 152 6.10 -10.18 -4.70
CA ASP A 152 5.27 -10.55 -5.86
C ASP A 152 4.94 -9.33 -6.73
N ALA A 153 4.71 -8.16 -6.12
CA ALA A 153 4.51 -6.91 -6.84
C ALA A 153 5.80 -6.45 -7.55
N ASP A 154 6.96 -6.59 -6.90
CA ASP A 154 8.28 -6.29 -7.46
C ASP A 154 8.61 -7.18 -8.67
N ASP A 155 8.38 -8.49 -8.56
CA ASP A 155 8.56 -9.47 -9.63
C ASP A 155 7.59 -9.20 -10.80
N SER A 156 6.33 -8.83 -10.49
CA SER A 156 5.34 -8.45 -11.50
C SER A 156 5.72 -7.18 -12.28
N LEU A 157 6.52 -6.28 -11.70
CA LEU A 157 7.08 -5.13 -12.39
C LEU A 157 8.16 -5.53 -13.41
N VAL A 158 8.96 -6.59 -13.11
CA VAL A 158 9.92 -7.15 -14.09
C VAL A 158 9.17 -7.70 -15.30
N ASP A 159 8.11 -8.49 -15.06
CA ASP A 159 7.30 -9.05 -16.15
C ASP A 159 6.64 -7.94 -16.96
N ALA A 160 6.11 -6.92 -16.31
CA ALA A 160 5.51 -5.77 -16.99
C ALA A 160 6.51 -5.04 -17.90
N ALA A 161 7.77 -4.87 -17.48
CA ALA A 161 8.80 -4.26 -18.32
C ALA A 161 9.11 -5.10 -19.57
N ASN A 162 9.20 -6.42 -19.40
CA ASN A 162 9.45 -7.34 -20.51
C ASN A 162 8.29 -7.34 -21.52
N ASP A 163 7.05 -7.38 -21.04
CA ASP A 163 5.87 -7.38 -21.90
C ASP A 163 5.70 -6.05 -22.63
N MET A 164 5.91 -4.92 -21.94
CA MET A 164 5.88 -3.61 -22.58
C MET A 164 6.91 -3.49 -23.70
N ASN A 165 8.14 -3.99 -23.51
CA ASN A 165 9.16 -3.97 -24.57
C ASN A 165 8.74 -4.78 -25.80
N LYS A 166 8.09 -5.94 -25.62
CA LYS A 166 7.53 -6.74 -26.73
C LYS A 166 6.45 -5.97 -27.48
N ILE A 167 5.46 -5.41 -26.73
CA ILE A 167 4.36 -4.63 -27.31
C ILE A 167 4.90 -3.40 -28.07
N LEU A 168 5.86 -2.68 -27.49
CA LEU A 168 6.46 -1.50 -28.11
C LEU A 168 7.24 -1.84 -29.39
N ALA A 169 7.97 -2.95 -29.42
CA ALA A 169 8.67 -3.41 -30.62
C ALA A 169 7.69 -3.80 -31.75
N GLU A 170 6.59 -4.46 -31.42
CA GLU A 170 5.53 -4.79 -32.38
C GLU A 170 4.84 -3.51 -32.88
N LEU A 171 4.54 -2.56 -31.98
CA LEU A 171 3.97 -1.24 -32.32
C LEU A 171 4.88 -0.48 -33.29
N GLU A 172 6.18 -0.46 -33.04
CA GLU A 172 7.14 0.17 -33.97
C GLU A 172 7.08 -0.47 -35.37
N SER A 173 7.06 -1.80 -35.41
CA SER A 173 6.99 -2.54 -36.70
C SER A 173 5.71 -2.23 -37.45
N VAL A 174 4.56 -2.31 -36.80
CA VAL A 174 3.25 -2.06 -37.40
C VAL A 174 3.10 -0.60 -37.80
N ASN A 175 3.51 0.36 -36.94
CA ASN A 175 3.45 1.78 -37.26
C ASN A 175 4.30 2.13 -38.49
N ARG A 176 5.48 1.53 -38.65
CA ARG A 176 6.34 1.68 -39.83
C ARG A 176 5.67 1.13 -41.10
N GLN A 177 4.99 -0.02 -41.00
CA GLN A 177 4.22 -0.58 -42.12
C GLN A 177 3.08 0.36 -42.55
N ILE A 178 2.36 0.94 -41.59
CA ILE A 178 1.29 1.91 -41.81
C ILE A 178 1.82 3.15 -42.54
N VAL A 179 2.92 3.75 -42.09
CA VAL A 179 3.54 4.92 -42.71
C VAL A 179 3.98 4.62 -44.14
N GLN A 180 4.63 3.47 -44.39
CA GLN A 180 5.06 3.05 -45.71
C GLN A 180 3.88 2.75 -46.63
N GLY A 181 2.85 2.05 -46.15
CA GLY A 181 1.63 1.74 -46.88
C GLY A 181 0.86 3.01 -47.27
N THR A 182 0.70 3.94 -46.31
CA THR A 182 0.07 5.25 -46.55
C THR A 182 0.79 6.03 -47.62
N THR A 183 2.14 6.09 -47.59
CA THR A 183 2.95 6.81 -48.58
C THR A 183 2.80 6.20 -50.00
N LYS A 184 2.59 4.88 -50.07
CA LYS A 184 2.39 4.15 -51.36
C LYS A 184 0.93 4.07 -51.80
N GLY A 185 -0.02 4.61 -51.02
CA GLY A 185 -1.46 4.52 -51.27
C GLY A 185 -2.03 3.10 -51.13
N GLN A 186 -1.39 2.24 -50.35
CA GLN A 186 -1.82 0.87 -50.07
C GLN A 186 -2.91 0.83 -49.00
N ASP A 187 -3.68 -0.24 -48.99
CA ASP A 187 -4.61 -0.52 -47.88
C ASP A 187 -3.82 -0.83 -46.59
N ILE A 188 -4.10 -0.08 -45.55
CA ILE A 188 -3.43 -0.16 -44.23
C ILE A 188 -4.41 -0.51 -43.09
N THR A 189 -5.65 -0.87 -43.42
CA THR A 189 -6.71 -1.02 -42.43
C THR A 189 -6.45 -2.16 -41.46
N ASP A 190 -5.93 -3.30 -41.91
CA ASP A 190 -5.56 -4.44 -41.05
C ASP A 190 -4.44 -4.08 -40.05
N GLN A 191 -3.42 -3.37 -40.54
CA GLN A 191 -2.31 -2.90 -39.71
C GLN A 191 -2.78 -1.87 -38.71
N SER A 192 -3.74 -1.02 -39.07
CA SER A 192 -4.33 -0.05 -38.17
C SER A 192 -5.12 -0.72 -37.05
N ASP A 193 -5.93 -1.73 -37.36
CA ASP A 193 -6.62 -2.55 -36.34
C ASP A 193 -5.63 -3.27 -35.41
N GLN A 194 -4.52 -3.79 -35.97
CA GLN A 194 -3.46 -4.41 -35.16
C GLN A 194 -2.79 -3.40 -34.24
N ARG A 195 -2.49 -2.19 -34.75
CA ARG A 195 -1.90 -1.11 -33.94
C ARG A 195 -2.83 -0.72 -32.79
N ASP A 196 -4.11 -0.55 -33.05
CA ASP A 196 -5.08 -0.15 -32.04
C ASP A 196 -5.24 -1.23 -30.95
N ARG A 197 -5.18 -2.53 -31.31
CA ARG A 197 -5.13 -3.63 -30.34
C ARG A 197 -3.87 -3.59 -29.47
N LEU A 198 -2.69 -3.35 -30.06
CA LEU A 198 -1.43 -3.25 -29.32
C LEU A 198 -1.41 -2.04 -28.38
N VAL A 199 -1.97 -0.90 -28.79
CA VAL A 199 -2.13 0.28 -27.93
C VAL A 199 -3.07 -0.02 -26.76
N THR A 200 -4.15 -0.75 -27.00
CA THR A 200 -5.06 -1.19 -25.94
C THR A 200 -4.37 -2.13 -24.94
N GLN A 201 -3.52 -3.05 -25.43
CA GLN A 201 -2.71 -3.89 -24.54
C GLN A 201 -1.70 -3.05 -23.72
N LEU A 202 -1.02 -2.08 -24.37
CA LEU A 202 -0.09 -1.18 -23.70
C LEU A 202 -0.77 -0.37 -22.59
N SER A 203 -2.04 0.06 -22.83
CA SER A 203 -2.82 0.83 -21.85
C SER A 203 -3.15 0.06 -20.56
N GLN A 204 -3.05 -1.25 -20.57
CA GLN A 204 -3.18 -2.06 -19.36
C GLN A 204 -1.99 -1.88 -18.42
N TYR A 205 -0.79 -1.64 -18.97
CA TYR A 205 0.44 -1.49 -18.19
C TYR A 205 0.67 -0.07 -17.71
N VAL A 206 0.33 0.93 -18.56
CA VAL A 206 0.56 2.34 -18.28
C VAL A 206 -0.52 3.19 -18.95
N GLY A 207 -0.91 4.29 -18.34
CA GLY A 207 -1.78 5.27 -18.99
C GLY A 207 -1.11 5.84 -20.24
N VAL A 208 -1.81 5.82 -21.39
CA VAL A 208 -1.26 6.22 -22.68
C VAL A 208 -2.01 7.41 -23.28
N SER A 209 -1.26 8.33 -23.89
CA SER A 209 -1.76 9.42 -24.72
C SER A 209 -1.27 9.24 -26.15
N VAL A 210 -2.20 9.18 -27.10
CA VAL A 210 -1.93 8.85 -28.49
C VAL A 210 -2.16 10.07 -29.38
N GLN A 211 -1.21 10.36 -30.28
CA GLN A 211 -1.32 11.38 -31.32
C GLN A 211 -0.98 10.78 -32.68
N THR A 212 -1.76 11.10 -33.71
CA THR A 212 -1.50 10.71 -35.09
C THR A 212 -0.99 11.92 -35.86
N ARG A 213 0.17 11.76 -36.50
CA ARG A 213 0.84 12.76 -37.37
C ARG A 213 0.49 12.52 -38.84
N GLY A 214 1.15 13.26 -39.74
CA GLY A 214 1.06 13.03 -41.16
C GLY A 214 1.43 11.58 -41.56
N ASN A 215 0.90 11.07 -42.65
CA ASN A 215 1.07 9.69 -43.13
C ASN A 215 0.62 8.61 -42.12
N ASN A 216 -0.34 8.91 -41.27
CA ASN A 216 -0.86 8.02 -40.22
C ASN A 216 0.21 7.55 -39.19
N ASP A 217 1.32 8.30 -39.07
CA ASP A 217 2.36 8.05 -38.08
C ASP A 217 1.81 8.29 -36.66
N MET A 218 1.92 7.29 -35.79
CA MET A 218 1.43 7.36 -34.41
C MET A 218 2.58 7.62 -33.45
N VAL A 219 2.37 8.57 -32.56
CA VAL A 219 3.24 8.85 -31.41
C VAL A 219 2.49 8.53 -30.12
N ILE A 220 3.16 7.88 -29.19
CA ILE A 220 2.58 7.43 -27.92
C ILE A 220 3.42 7.99 -26.77
N TYR A 221 2.73 8.63 -25.84
CA TYR A 221 3.30 9.12 -24.58
C TYR A 221 2.60 8.44 -23.39
N THR A 222 3.24 8.42 -22.25
CA THR A 222 2.57 8.08 -20.98
C THR A 222 1.58 9.19 -20.59
N ASP A 223 0.71 8.91 -19.63
CA ASP A 223 -0.18 9.91 -18.99
C ASP A 223 0.57 11.07 -18.30
N SER A 224 1.85 10.87 -17.98
CA SER A 224 2.76 11.89 -17.45
C SER A 224 3.61 12.58 -18.52
N GLY A 225 3.51 12.17 -19.80
CA GLY A 225 4.17 12.81 -20.93
C GLY A 225 5.52 12.22 -21.31
N VAL A 226 5.96 11.08 -20.74
CA VAL A 226 7.18 10.39 -21.17
C VAL A 226 6.91 9.67 -22.50
N THR A 227 7.82 9.81 -23.46
CA THR A 227 7.68 9.18 -24.79
C THR A 227 7.85 7.67 -24.69
N LEU A 228 6.89 6.90 -25.26
CA LEU A 228 6.94 5.44 -25.39
C LEU A 228 7.30 5.02 -26.81
N LEU A 229 6.68 5.66 -27.79
CA LEU A 229 6.92 5.45 -29.22
C LEU A 229 6.91 6.80 -29.93
N GLU A 230 7.93 7.05 -30.72
CA GLU A 230 7.96 8.14 -31.69
C GLU A 230 8.39 7.57 -33.05
N ASN A 231 9.55 7.72 -33.55
CA ASN A 231 10.01 7.02 -34.76
C ASN A 231 10.46 5.58 -34.44
N THR A 232 10.95 5.39 -33.22
CA THR A 232 11.40 4.12 -32.66
C THR A 232 10.78 3.92 -31.27
N ALA A 233 10.61 2.67 -30.90
CA ALA A 233 10.19 2.29 -29.56
C ALA A 233 11.25 2.69 -28.52
N ARG A 234 10.82 3.25 -27.39
CA ARG A 234 11.70 3.56 -26.27
C ARG A 234 11.89 2.34 -25.39
N SER A 235 13.07 2.19 -24.84
CA SER A 235 13.38 1.07 -23.94
C SER A 235 12.68 1.24 -22.61
N VAL A 236 12.08 0.16 -22.14
CA VAL A 236 11.50 0.06 -20.81
C VAL A 236 12.41 -0.84 -19.99
N SER A 237 12.76 -0.42 -18.76
CA SER A 237 13.60 -1.21 -17.90
C SER A 237 13.14 -1.15 -16.45
N TYR A 238 13.19 -2.27 -15.81
CA TYR A 238 13.01 -2.45 -14.38
C TYR A 238 14.01 -3.45 -13.86
N GLN A 239 14.61 -3.15 -12.71
CA GLN A 239 15.51 -4.04 -12.02
C GLN A 239 14.90 -4.42 -10.70
N SER A 240 14.71 -5.71 -10.45
CA SER A 240 14.16 -6.21 -9.19
C SER A 240 14.95 -5.69 -8.00
N THR A 241 14.25 -5.41 -6.91
CA THR A 241 14.85 -4.86 -5.70
C THR A 241 15.46 -5.97 -4.87
N ASN A 242 16.78 -5.96 -4.70
CA ASN A 242 17.51 -7.02 -3.98
C ASN A 242 17.06 -7.20 -2.53
N SER A 243 16.63 -6.13 -1.86
CA SER A 243 16.16 -6.15 -0.48
C SER A 243 15.07 -5.12 -0.28
N LEU A 244 13.85 -5.58 -0.11
CA LEU A 244 12.68 -4.78 0.25
C LEU A 244 12.62 -4.65 1.78
N ALA A 245 13.51 -3.85 2.36
CA ALA A 245 13.46 -3.57 3.79
C ALA A 245 12.11 -2.94 4.17
N PRO A 246 11.57 -3.23 5.37
CA PRO A 246 10.33 -2.65 5.84
C PRO A 246 10.35 -1.12 5.82
N GLY A 247 9.33 -0.50 5.21
CA GLY A 247 9.21 0.94 5.09
C GLY A 247 10.12 1.61 4.06
N VAL A 248 10.91 0.85 3.30
CA VAL A 248 11.77 1.36 2.23
C VAL A 248 11.10 1.10 0.88
N GLU A 249 11.08 2.10 0.00
CA GLU A 249 10.60 1.94 -1.37
C GLU A 249 11.52 1.03 -2.19
N GLY A 250 10.95 0.30 -3.12
CA GLY A 250 11.71 -0.49 -4.08
C GLY A 250 12.31 0.35 -5.21
N ASN A 251 13.00 -0.32 -6.14
CA ASN A 251 13.60 0.31 -7.29
C ASN A 251 12.54 1.02 -8.17
N SER A 252 12.95 2.10 -8.82
CA SER A 252 12.11 2.83 -9.77
C SER A 252 12.00 2.08 -11.09
N PHE A 253 10.86 2.23 -11.76
CA PHE A 253 10.62 1.79 -13.13
C PHE A 253 11.07 2.89 -14.09
N TYR A 254 11.74 2.53 -15.19
CA TYR A 254 12.32 3.49 -16.14
C TYR A 254 11.78 3.31 -17.56
N ILE A 255 11.51 4.43 -18.22
CA ILE A 255 11.21 4.51 -19.65
C ILE A 255 12.21 5.47 -20.27
N ASP A 256 13.00 5.00 -21.24
CA ASP A 256 14.07 5.77 -21.91
C ASP A 256 15.06 6.42 -20.90
N GLY A 257 15.35 5.71 -19.81
CA GLY A 257 16.22 6.21 -18.73
C GLY A 257 15.56 7.21 -17.77
N VAL A 258 14.29 7.58 -17.99
CA VAL A 258 13.52 8.45 -17.07
C VAL A 258 12.80 7.60 -16.04
N ALA A 259 13.00 7.90 -14.76
CA ALA A 259 12.25 7.26 -13.68
C ALA A 259 10.77 7.67 -13.75
N VAL A 260 9.86 6.69 -13.83
CA VAL A 260 8.41 6.91 -13.92
C VAL A 260 7.65 6.39 -12.70
N THR A 261 8.35 5.85 -11.69
CA THR A 261 7.79 5.45 -10.40
C THR A 261 8.76 5.80 -9.27
N GLY A 262 8.27 5.82 -8.01
CA GLY A 262 9.04 6.10 -6.82
C GLY A 262 9.24 7.60 -6.55
N GLU A 263 9.77 7.91 -5.38
CA GLU A 263 9.95 9.28 -4.87
C GLU A 263 10.85 10.15 -5.76
N LYS A 264 11.76 9.53 -6.51
CA LYS A 264 12.69 10.24 -7.43
C LYS A 264 12.11 10.54 -8.81
N SER A 265 10.86 10.17 -9.06
CA SER A 265 10.22 10.41 -10.35
C SER A 265 9.69 11.84 -10.45
N TYR A 266 10.14 12.58 -11.45
CA TYR A 266 9.58 13.89 -11.82
C TYR A 266 8.34 13.77 -12.72
N MET A 267 8.13 12.61 -13.34
CA MET A 267 7.04 12.34 -14.27
C MET A 267 6.38 10.98 -13.93
N PRO A 268 5.79 10.85 -12.71
CA PRO A 268 5.24 9.57 -12.28
C PRO A 268 4.03 9.18 -13.13
N VAL A 269 3.98 7.92 -13.54
CA VAL A 269 2.78 7.32 -14.14
C VAL A 269 1.69 7.22 -13.09
N LYS A 270 0.45 7.55 -13.49
CA LYS A 270 -0.69 7.65 -12.56
C LYS A 270 -1.65 6.49 -12.70
N THR A 271 -1.64 5.82 -13.85
CA THR A 271 -2.58 4.77 -14.18
C THR A 271 -1.89 3.59 -14.86
N GLY A 272 -2.56 2.44 -14.90
CA GLY A 272 -2.03 1.19 -15.42
C GLY A 272 -1.47 0.28 -14.32
N LYS A 273 -1.20 -0.97 -14.71
CA LYS A 273 -0.71 -2.03 -13.80
C LYS A 273 0.58 -1.64 -13.08
N ILE A 274 1.49 -0.89 -13.75
CA ILE A 274 2.76 -0.45 -13.14
C ILE A 274 2.51 0.50 -11.98
N ALA A 275 1.63 1.49 -12.13
CA ALA A 275 1.26 2.39 -11.05
C ALA A 275 0.64 1.63 -9.87
N GLY A 276 -0.32 0.73 -10.17
CA GLY A 276 -0.97 -0.11 -9.16
C GLY A 276 0.02 -1.00 -8.40
N LEU A 277 0.92 -1.70 -9.10
CA LEU A 277 1.94 -2.56 -8.47
C LEU A 277 2.92 -1.77 -7.60
N THR A 278 3.34 -0.59 -8.06
CA THR A 278 4.23 0.28 -7.26
C THR A 278 3.52 0.72 -5.98
N GLU A 279 2.24 1.10 -6.05
CA GLU A 279 1.48 1.49 -4.87
C GLU A 279 1.20 0.30 -3.93
N VAL A 280 0.99 -0.91 -4.48
CA VAL A 280 0.90 -2.13 -3.67
C VAL A 280 2.21 -2.39 -2.92
N ARG A 281 3.35 -2.33 -3.61
CA ARG A 281 4.68 -2.61 -3.04
C ARG A 281 5.10 -1.57 -2.00
N ASP A 282 4.95 -0.28 -2.29
CA ASP A 282 5.55 0.82 -1.52
C ASP A 282 4.54 1.55 -0.64
N GLY A 283 3.25 1.50 -0.96
CA GLY A 283 2.16 2.15 -0.22
C GLY A 283 1.37 1.14 0.62
N ILE A 284 0.51 0.35 -0.02
CA ILE A 284 -0.49 -0.51 0.65
C ILE A 284 0.16 -1.50 1.63
N ALA A 285 1.13 -2.27 1.13
CA ALA A 285 1.80 -3.28 1.94
C ALA A 285 2.66 -2.67 3.05
N ASN A 286 3.35 -1.56 2.79
CA ASN A 286 4.12 -0.84 3.80
C ASN A 286 3.24 -0.24 4.90
N THR A 287 2.06 0.29 4.56
CA THR A 287 1.12 0.83 5.55
C THR A 287 0.62 -0.26 6.48
N TYR A 288 0.19 -1.41 5.94
CA TYR A 288 -0.25 -2.52 6.80
C TYR A 288 0.92 -3.11 7.61
N GLY A 289 2.12 -3.22 7.03
CA GLY A 289 3.34 -3.60 7.75
C GLY A 289 3.64 -2.66 8.92
N ALA A 290 3.50 -1.34 8.73
CA ALA A 290 3.67 -0.36 9.79
C ALA A 290 2.63 -0.52 10.92
N GLN A 291 1.39 -0.90 10.60
CA GLN A 291 0.37 -1.19 11.62
C GLN A 291 0.74 -2.42 12.47
N LEU A 292 1.28 -3.46 11.83
CA LEU A 292 1.77 -4.65 12.54
C LEU A 292 2.99 -4.33 13.43
N ASP A 293 3.90 -3.49 12.94
CA ASP A 293 5.07 -3.04 13.71
C ASP A 293 4.65 -2.22 14.94
N GLU A 294 3.68 -1.34 14.80
CA GLU A 294 3.13 -0.57 15.91
C GLU A 294 2.40 -1.46 16.94
N LEU A 295 1.67 -2.49 16.46
CA LEU A 295 1.05 -3.46 17.35
C LEU A 295 2.12 -4.25 18.13
N ALA A 296 3.20 -4.68 17.47
CA ALA A 296 4.33 -5.35 18.09
C ALA A 296 5.04 -4.44 19.12
N ARG A 297 5.26 -3.16 18.76
CA ARG A 297 5.82 -2.15 19.66
C ARG A 297 4.97 -1.99 20.91
N GLY A 298 3.66 -1.85 20.74
CA GLY A 298 2.72 -1.72 21.83
C GLY A 298 2.70 -2.94 22.75
N LEU A 299 2.86 -4.16 22.20
CA LEU A 299 2.98 -5.39 22.98
C LEU A 299 4.28 -5.42 23.81
N VAL A 300 5.42 -5.14 23.19
CA VAL A 300 6.72 -5.14 23.89
C VAL A 300 6.72 -4.08 25.00
N SER A 301 6.19 -2.89 24.71
CA SER A 301 6.02 -1.82 25.72
C SER A 301 5.08 -2.22 26.85
N ALA A 302 3.90 -2.79 26.53
CA ALA A 302 2.91 -3.19 27.55
C ALA A 302 3.45 -4.19 28.57
N PHE A 303 4.31 -5.09 28.11
CA PHE A 303 4.88 -6.16 28.91
C PHE A 303 6.32 -5.88 29.36
N SER A 304 6.81 -4.64 29.21
CA SER A 304 8.13 -4.24 29.69
C SER A 304 8.23 -4.37 31.22
N GLU A 305 9.43 -4.69 31.68
CA GLU A 305 9.75 -4.86 33.09
C GLU A 305 10.55 -3.67 33.61
N PHE A 306 10.09 -3.11 34.72
CA PHE A 306 10.82 -2.10 35.45
C PHE A 306 11.35 -2.73 36.75
N ASP A 307 12.58 -2.39 37.11
CA ASP A 307 13.20 -2.93 38.34
C ASP A 307 12.38 -2.58 39.55
N PRO A 308 11.82 -3.55 40.30
CA PRO A 308 11.04 -3.27 41.49
C PRO A 308 11.83 -2.59 42.61
N THR A 309 13.17 -2.67 42.59
CA THR A 309 14.05 -1.98 43.53
C THR A 309 14.27 -0.51 43.16
N GLY A 310 13.98 -0.13 41.93
CA GLY A 310 14.18 1.22 41.40
C GLY A 310 15.61 1.54 40.95
N ALA A 311 16.55 0.60 41.10
CA ALA A 311 17.97 0.81 40.76
C ALA A 311 18.29 0.49 39.31
N GLY A 312 17.46 -0.32 38.63
CA GLY A 312 17.67 -0.77 37.27
C GLY A 312 16.89 0.02 36.21
N VAL A 313 17.24 -0.20 34.95
CA VAL A 313 16.56 0.37 33.77
C VAL A 313 15.39 -0.51 33.34
N ALA A 314 14.48 0.05 32.54
CA ALA A 314 13.44 -0.73 31.87
C ALA A 314 14.07 -1.80 30.96
N LYS A 315 13.47 -2.99 30.91
CA LYS A 315 13.85 -4.11 30.03
C LYS A 315 12.61 -4.69 29.35
N THR A 316 12.80 -5.33 28.21
CA THR A 316 11.73 -6.10 27.56
C THR A 316 11.31 -7.24 28.49
N GLY A 317 10.00 -7.50 28.60
CA GLY A 317 9.49 -8.56 29.47
C GLY A 317 9.06 -9.80 28.69
N LEU A 318 7.76 -10.14 28.77
CA LEU A 318 7.19 -11.33 28.11
C LEU A 318 7.45 -11.36 26.60
N PHE A 319 7.27 -10.21 25.94
CA PHE A 319 7.57 -10.03 24.53
C PHE A 319 8.91 -9.31 24.35
N THR A 320 9.69 -9.76 23.37
CA THR A 320 10.99 -9.20 23.04
C THR A 320 11.23 -9.20 21.52
N SER A 321 12.28 -8.53 21.09
CA SER A 321 12.69 -8.44 19.69
C SER A 321 14.21 -8.38 19.61
N THR A 322 14.76 -8.63 18.44
CA THR A 322 16.19 -8.40 18.14
C THR A 322 16.52 -6.92 17.96
N VAL A 323 15.50 -6.06 17.81
CA VAL A 323 15.65 -4.61 17.71
C VAL A 323 15.76 -4.03 19.10
N ASP A 324 16.76 -3.16 19.33
CA ASP A 324 16.86 -2.42 20.61
C ASP A 324 15.73 -1.38 20.66
N MET A 325 14.86 -1.54 21.66
CA MET A 325 13.71 -0.69 21.89
C MET A 325 13.86 0.19 23.14
N SER A 326 15.04 0.25 23.72
CA SER A 326 15.31 1.07 24.90
C SER A 326 15.16 2.55 24.55
N THR A 327 14.36 3.26 25.36
CA THR A 327 14.15 4.70 25.24
C THR A 327 14.56 5.40 26.52
N THR A 328 15.19 6.56 26.40
CA THR A 328 15.58 7.39 27.55
C THR A 328 15.26 8.84 27.26
N THR A 329 14.56 9.49 28.19
CA THR A 329 14.31 10.93 28.16
C THR A 329 15.06 11.59 29.29
N GLY A 330 15.88 12.57 28.97
CA GLY A 330 16.82 13.23 29.90
C GLY A 330 18.27 12.85 29.60
N PRO A 331 19.23 13.15 30.49
CA PRO A 331 19.02 13.72 31.83
C PRO A 331 18.57 15.19 31.83
N VAL A 332 17.65 15.52 32.69
CA VAL A 332 17.18 16.88 32.93
C VAL A 332 17.67 17.33 34.31
N SER A 333 18.32 18.49 34.37
CA SER A 333 18.70 19.05 35.66
C SER A 333 17.46 19.51 36.42
N VAL A 334 17.34 19.04 37.63
CA VAL A 334 16.31 19.43 38.59
C VAL A 334 16.89 20.13 39.84
N GLY A 335 17.97 20.85 39.61
CA GLY A 335 18.68 21.61 40.62
C GLY A 335 20.03 21.04 41.02
N ALA A 336 20.60 21.54 42.09
CA ALA A 336 21.83 21.04 42.69
C ALA A 336 21.61 20.86 44.18
N PHE A 337 22.02 19.70 44.71
CA PHE A 337 21.89 19.44 46.15
C PHE A 337 22.73 20.47 46.91
N THR A 338 22.07 21.13 47.84
CA THR A 338 22.71 22.00 48.84
C THR A 338 22.33 21.53 50.21
N THR A 339 23.31 21.25 51.04
CA THR A 339 23.04 20.85 52.45
C THR A 339 22.36 22.01 53.15
N PRO A 340 21.08 21.89 53.50
CA PRO A 340 20.39 22.97 54.19
C PRO A 340 20.95 23.14 55.59
N GLY A 341 21.50 24.29 55.92
CA GLY A 341 22.17 24.54 57.21
C GLY A 341 21.31 24.48 58.48
N ALA A 342 20.06 24.03 58.38
CA ALA A 342 19.11 24.06 59.50
C ALA A 342 18.16 22.83 59.59
N PHE A 343 18.45 21.70 58.91
CA PHE A 343 17.61 20.50 59.05
C PHE A 343 18.09 19.64 60.23
N THR A 344 17.69 20.05 61.44
CA THR A 344 17.94 19.27 62.67
C THR A 344 16.79 18.32 63.03
N THR A 345 15.70 18.34 62.26
CA THR A 345 14.50 17.51 62.48
C THR A 345 13.95 17.06 61.13
N ASP A 346 13.23 15.94 61.12
CA ASP A 346 12.53 15.42 59.93
C ASP A 346 11.61 16.47 59.32
N LYS A 347 11.59 16.54 57.98
CA LYS A 347 10.81 17.50 57.20
C LYS A 347 9.89 16.80 56.22
N ASP A 348 8.61 17.10 56.29
CA ASP A 348 7.66 16.67 55.28
C ASP A 348 7.90 17.38 53.98
N VAL A 349 7.86 16.60 52.89
CA VAL A 349 8.05 17.06 51.52
C VAL A 349 6.94 16.53 50.62
N SER A 350 6.60 17.33 49.64
CA SER A 350 5.66 16.95 48.60
C SER A 350 6.03 17.58 47.26
N PHE A 351 5.72 16.91 46.18
CA PHE A 351 5.88 17.40 44.80
C PHE A 351 5.02 16.60 43.84
N THR A 352 4.82 17.14 42.69
CA THR A 352 4.04 16.52 41.60
C THR A 352 4.97 15.94 40.58
N VAL A 353 4.71 14.69 40.18
CA VAL A 353 5.39 13.98 39.09
C VAL A 353 4.37 13.74 37.99
N THR A 354 4.54 14.30 36.85
CA THR A 354 3.80 13.91 35.65
C THR A 354 4.69 12.96 34.83
N TYR A 355 4.19 11.77 34.55
CA TYR A 355 4.89 10.74 33.77
C TYR A 355 3.93 10.25 32.71
N ASP A 356 4.36 10.34 31.47
CA ASP A 356 3.56 9.98 30.28
C ASP A 356 2.13 10.56 30.33
N GLY A 357 2.03 11.86 30.62
CA GLY A 357 0.77 12.61 30.71
C GLY A 357 -0.09 12.32 31.94
N THR A 358 0.30 11.36 32.77
CA THR A 358 -0.41 11.05 34.06
C THR A 358 0.25 11.73 35.22
N THR A 359 -0.55 12.40 36.07
CA THR A 359 -0.07 13.16 37.24
C THR A 359 -0.15 12.34 38.51
N TYR A 360 0.96 12.27 39.22
CA TYR A 360 1.14 11.59 40.49
C TYR A 360 1.57 12.60 41.54
N GLN A 361 1.14 12.39 42.79
CA GLN A 361 1.57 13.15 43.94
C GLN A 361 2.60 12.33 44.72
N ALA A 362 3.80 12.85 44.84
CA ALA A 362 4.84 12.32 45.70
C ALA A 362 4.81 13.05 47.03
N SER A 363 4.84 12.32 48.14
CA SER A 363 4.92 12.87 49.50
C SER A 363 5.66 11.94 50.44
N GLY A 364 6.30 12.48 51.42
CA GLY A 364 7.00 11.74 52.46
C GLY A 364 7.87 12.64 53.32
N THR A 365 8.71 12.06 54.16
CA THR A 365 9.54 12.76 55.13
C THR A 365 11.01 12.61 54.72
N LEU A 366 11.77 13.70 54.71
CA LEU A 366 13.23 13.73 54.61
C LEU A 366 13.81 13.69 56.03
N THR A 367 14.68 12.73 56.29
CA THR A 367 15.40 12.58 57.55
C THR A 367 16.80 13.23 57.43
N ALA A 368 17.47 13.41 58.56
CA ALA A 368 18.85 13.91 58.59
C ALA A 368 19.80 12.99 57.78
N ALA A 369 19.53 11.68 57.76
CA ALA A 369 20.31 10.71 56.99
C ALA A 369 20.18 10.89 55.46
N ASP A 370 19.02 11.33 54.98
CA ASP A 370 18.75 11.60 53.56
C ASP A 370 19.47 12.86 53.04
N LEU A 371 19.93 13.72 53.95
CA LEU A 371 20.53 15.03 53.67
C LEU A 371 22.04 15.09 53.96
N VAL A 372 22.69 13.96 54.22
CA VAL A 372 24.14 13.86 54.45
C VAL A 372 24.92 14.23 53.22
N ASP A 373 24.47 13.77 52.07
CA ASP A 373 25.09 14.06 50.75
C ASP A 373 24.03 14.00 49.65
N GLY A 374 24.42 14.45 48.44
CA GLY A 374 23.54 14.46 47.25
C GLY A 374 23.15 13.06 46.78
N THR A 375 23.92 12.02 47.09
CA THR A 375 23.60 10.63 46.72
C THR A 375 22.50 10.05 47.60
N SER A 376 22.57 10.29 48.89
CA SER A 376 21.52 9.92 49.87
C SER A 376 20.23 10.65 49.53
N PHE A 377 20.30 11.95 49.21
CA PHE A 377 19.14 12.74 48.79
C PHE A 377 18.53 12.21 47.50
N ALA A 378 19.33 11.94 46.46
CA ALA A 378 18.87 11.35 45.19
C ALA A 378 18.18 10.00 45.43
N SER A 379 18.75 9.13 46.27
CA SER A 379 18.16 7.83 46.65
C SER A 379 16.80 7.98 47.31
N ARG A 380 16.67 8.98 48.21
CA ARG A 380 15.38 9.26 48.85
C ARG A 380 14.35 9.81 47.87
N LEU A 381 14.72 10.73 47.01
CA LEU A 381 13.85 11.23 45.93
C LEU A 381 13.39 10.09 45.02
N GLN A 382 14.27 9.16 44.66
CA GLN A 382 13.95 7.97 43.90
C GLN A 382 12.83 7.14 44.54
N GLN A 383 12.91 6.93 45.88
CA GLN A 383 11.87 6.21 46.65
C GLN A 383 10.55 6.97 46.65
N LEU A 384 10.59 8.29 46.86
CA LEU A 384 9.38 9.14 46.87
C LEU A 384 8.69 9.15 45.50
N ILE A 385 9.46 9.22 44.44
CA ILE A 385 8.95 9.14 43.04
C ILE A 385 8.30 7.78 42.80
N ALA A 386 8.98 6.70 43.17
CA ALA A 386 8.45 5.35 43.05
C ALA A 386 7.13 5.13 43.81
N GLY A 387 7.00 5.77 44.95
CA GLY A 387 5.79 5.74 45.81
C GLY A 387 4.70 6.74 45.43
N ALA A 388 4.94 7.63 44.46
CA ALA A 388 3.99 8.66 44.06
C ALA A 388 2.67 8.06 43.55
N LYS A 389 1.53 8.67 43.88
CA LYS A 389 0.21 8.12 43.58
C LYS A 389 -0.66 9.13 42.84
N THR A 390 -1.50 8.63 41.93
CA THR A 390 -2.60 9.39 41.37
C THR A 390 -3.69 9.65 42.38
N THR A 391 -4.62 10.56 42.12
CA THR A 391 -5.81 10.80 42.94
C THR A 391 -6.68 9.54 43.08
N ALA A 392 -6.63 8.63 42.13
CA ALA A 392 -7.30 7.33 42.17
C ALA A 392 -6.50 6.24 42.93
N GLY A 393 -5.33 6.58 43.50
CA GLY A 393 -4.50 5.68 44.29
C GLY A 393 -3.52 4.79 43.48
N ALA A 394 -3.46 4.92 42.18
CA ALA A 394 -2.49 4.19 41.36
C ALA A 394 -1.07 4.71 41.61
N THR A 395 -0.12 3.81 41.88
CA THR A 395 1.28 4.14 42.16
C THR A 395 2.09 4.22 40.86
N LEU A 396 3.02 5.19 40.75
CA LEU A 396 3.93 5.31 39.61
C LEU A 396 4.82 4.05 39.47
N GLY A 397 5.37 3.57 40.57
CA GLY A 397 6.23 2.40 40.62
C GLY A 397 7.72 2.74 40.41
N ALA A 398 8.56 1.82 40.85
CA ALA A 398 10.01 1.94 40.78
C ALA A 398 10.54 1.78 39.35
N GLY A 399 11.72 2.33 39.05
CA GLY A 399 12.45 2.14 37.81
C GLY A 399 11.95 2.95 36.60
N ARG A 400 10.86 3.72 36.74
CA ARG A 400 10.31 4.54 35.65
C ARG A 400 11.05 5.86 35.49
N ILE A 401 11.41 6.50 36.59
CA ILE A 401 12.24 7.71 36.63
C ILE A 401 13.43 7.40 37.49
N SER A 402 14.63 7.61 37.00
CA SER A 402 15.86 7.51 37.76
C SER A 402 16.33 8.90 38.22
N VAL A 403 16.85 8.99 39.43
CA VAL A 403 17.41 10.21 40.01
C VAL A 403 18.91 9.97 40.22
N ALA A 404 19.73 10.82 39.69
CA ALA A 404 21.18 10.78 39.82
C ALA A 404 21.71 12.10 40.39
N ASN A 405 22.75 12.00 41.21
CA ASN A 405 23.56 13.14 41.65
C ASN A 405 24.92 13.08 40.93
N THR A 406 25.23 14.09 40.13
CA THR A 406 26.51 14.19 39.40
C THR A 406 27.57 14.97 40.17
N GLY A 407 27.34 15.24 41.46
CA GLY A 407 28.21 16.06 42.29
C GLY A 407 27.97 17.57 42.16
N THR A 408 27.59 18.03 40.96
CA THR A 408 27.29 19.45 40.68
C THR A 408 25.81 19.69 40.37
N ALA A 409 25.03 18.64 40.06
CA ALA A 409 23.61 18.74 39.75
C ALA A 409 22.85 17.46 40.13
N LEU A 410 21.60 17.66 40.52
CA LEU A 410 20.61 16.60 40.53
C LEU A 410 20.02 16.48 39.12
N SER A 411 20.01 15.30 38.60
CA SER A 411 19.44 15.01 37.29
C SER A 411 18.42 13.89 37.33
N MET A 412 17.40 13.98 36.51
CA MET A 412 16.39 12.96 36.35
C MET A 412 16.30 12.49 34.92
N SER A 413 16.08 11.20 34.75
CA SER A 413 15.84 10.57 33.45
C SER A 413 14.66 9.63 33.55
N ALA A 414 13.81 9.59 32.56
CA ALA A 414 12.80 8.56 32.40
C ALA A 414 13.30 7.47 31.45
N THR A 415 13.04 6.21 31.79
CA THR A 415 13.39 5.05 30.96
C THR A 415 12.13 4.30 30.56
N GLY A 416 12.10 3.77 29.35
CA GLY A 416 11.00 2.99 28.79
C GLY A 416 11.48 2.01 27.73
N ILE A 417 10.56 1.25 27.22
CA ILE A 417 10.78 0.33 26.11
C ILE A 417 9.72 0.61 25.05
N GLY A 418 10.16 0.98 23.85
CA GLY A 418 9.30 1.18 22.70
C GLY A 418 8.49 2.48 22.67
N ASP A 419 8.20 3.08 23.79
CA ASP A 419 7.43 4.32 23.88
C ASP A 419 8.35 5.50 24.18
N SER A 420 8.03 6.67 23.63
CA SER A 420 8.69 7.91 23.98
C SER A 420 8.03 8.50 25.23
N ILE A 421 8.78 8.59 26.32
CA ILE A 421 8.23 8.91 27.63
C ILE A 421 8.62 10.32 28.06
N GLY A 422 7.62 11.18 28.26
CA GLY A 422 7.80 12.50 28.88
C GLY A 422 7.63 12.46 30.40
N PHE A 423 8.36 13.31 31.11
CA PHE A 423 8.14 13.53 32.53
C PHE A 423 8.26 15.01 32.90
N GLN A 424 7.59 15.38 33.98
CA GLN A 424 7.68 16.72 34.57
C GLN A 424 7.69 16.62 36.07
N ILE A 425 8.56 17.39 36.69
CA ILE A 425 8.58 17.59 38.14
C ILE A 425 8.14 19.02 38.43
N SER A 426 7.16 19.19 39.28
CA SER A 426 6.58 20.51 39.61
C SER A 426 5.98 20.49 41.01
N GLY A 427 5.46 21.64 41.46
CA GLY A 427 4.76 21.74 42.74
C GLY A 427 5.62 21.38 43.97
N LEU A 428 6.92 21.75 43.92
CA LEU A 428 7.87 21.45 45.01
C LEU A 428 7.50 22.14 46.30
N SER A 429 7.49 21.40 47.42
CA SER A 429 7.40 22.00 48.73
C SER A 429 8.64 22.86 49.09
N ALA A 430 8.48 23.82 49.95
CA ALA A 430 9.56 24.73 50.38
C ALA A 430 10.81 23.99 50.90
N ASN A 431 10.63 22.84 51.54
CA ASN A 431 11.73 22.03 52.04
C ASN A 431 12.58 21.41 50.92
N LEU A 432 11.96 20.98 49.80
CA LEU A 432 12.68 20.48 48.65
C LEU A 432 13.43 21.60 47.93
N THR A 433 12.80 22.77 47.79
CA THR A 433 13.46 23.95 47.22
C THR A 433 14.64 24.41 48.10
N ALA A 434 14.52 24.35 49.41
CA ALA A 434 15.62 24.65 50.35
C ALA A 434 16.77 23.63 50.25
N ALA A 435 16.50 22.37 49.87
CA ALA A 435 17.51 21.35 49.58
C ALA A 435 18.13 21.50 48.17
N GLY A 436 17.78 22.55 47.43
CA GLY A 436 18.35 22.86 46.12
C GLY A 436 17.63 22.23 44.92
N MET A 437 16.46 21.63 45.16
CA MET A 437 15.67 21.06 44.06
C MET A 437 14.91 22.13 43.28
N THR A 438 14.84 22.02 41.98
CA THR A 438 14.05 22.86 41.07
C THR A 438 13.10 22.03 40.22
N ALA A 439 12.07 22.68 39.68
CA ALA A 439 11.20 22.07 38.70
C ALA A 439 11.98 21.72 37.41
N GLY A 440 11.60 20.66 36.76
CA GLY A 440 12.22 20.22 35.51
C GLY A 440 11.24 19.48 34.62
N THR A 441 11.44 19.57 33.32
CA THR A 441 10.62 18.89 32.31
C THR A 441 11.51 18.15 31.34
N GLY A 442 11.33 16.85 31.25
CA GLY A 442 11.88 16.01 30.21
C GLY A 442 10.86 15.87 29.10
N THR A 443 11.07 16.55 27.97
CA THR A 443 10.22 16.40 26.80
C THR A 443 10.61 15.13 26.04
N PRO A 444 9.62 14.28 25.66
CA PRO A 444 9.92 13.12 24.86
C PRO A 444 10.43 13.52 23.47
N ALA A 445 11.29 12.70 22.90
CA ALA A 445 11.53 12.72 21.46
C ALA A 445 10.23 12.34 20.72
N ALA A 446 10.20 12.53 19.39
CA ALA A 446 9.12 11.97 18.58
C ALA A 446 9.01 10.45 18.81
N GLU A 447 7.78 9.92 18.70
CA GLU A 447 7.56 8.47 18.85
C GLU A 447 8.51 7.70 17.90
N PRO A 448 9.32 6.77 18.41
CA PRO A 448 10.26 6.03 17.59
C PRO A 448 9.52 5.09 16.66
N VAL A 449 9.88 5.11 15.38
CA VAL A 449 9.33 4.21 14.37
C VAL A 449 10.24 2.99 14.25
N TYR A 450 9.72 1.83 14.65
CA TYR A 450 10.43 0.56 14.57
C TYR A 450 9.93 -0.24 13.37
N ARG A 451 10.65 -0.16 12.25
CA ARG A 451 10.31 -0.91 11.03
C ARG A 451 10.81 -2.35 11.10
N GLY A 452 9.95 -3.32 10.73
CA GLY A 452 10.25 -4.75 10.74
C GLY A 452 10.19 -5.39 12.14
N LEU A 453 9.67 -4.68 13.14
CA LEU A 453 9.55 -5.18 14.51
C LEU A 453 8.62 -6.40 14.58
N SER A 454 7.51 -6.37 13.86
CA SER A 454 6.53 -7.46 13.79
C SER A 454 7.14 -8.77 13.29
N ALA A 455 8.07 -8.71 12.35
CA ALA A 455 8.78 -9.89 11.83
C ALA A 455 9.77 -10.48 12.84
N SER A 456 10.36 -9.65 13.71
CA SER A 456 11.37 -10.03 14.72
C SER A 456 10.80 -10.29 16.11
N LEU A 457 9.48 -10.10 16.30
CA LEU A 457 8.80 -10.29 17.59
C LEU A 457 8.91 -11.75 18.04
N THR A 458 9.32 -11.94 19.31
CA THR A 458 9.47 -13.26 19.93
C THR A 458 9.06 -13.20 21.41
N LEU A 459 8.86 -14.36 22.02
CA LEU A 459 8.79 -14.44 23.48
C LEU A 459 10.18 -14.40 24.09
N ALA A 460 10.27 -13.91 25.30
CA ALA A 460 11.51 -13.90 26.06
C ALA A 460 12.06 -15.32 26.27
N PRO A 461 13.38 -15.49 26.19
CA PRO A 461 14.03 -16.78 26.45
C PRO A 461 13.66 -17.33 27.83
N GLY A 462 13.44 -18.64 27.91
CA GLY A 462 13.15 -19.33 29.18
C GLY A 462 11.67 -19.53 29.48
N LEU A 463 10.74 -18.73 28.92
CA LEU A 463 9.30 -18.88 29.18
C LEU A 463 8.71 -20.24 28.82
N ASN A 464 9.23 -20.86 27.76
CA ASN A 464 8.83 -22.21 27.36
C ASN A 464 9.33 -23.30 28.32
N THR A 465 10.43 -23.02 29.03
CA THR A 465 11.03 -23.93 30.02
C THR A 465 10.47 -23.70 31.41
N ASP A 466 10.24 -22.43 31.77
CA ASP A 466 9.66 -22.01 33.05
C ASP A 466 8.52 -21.01 32.83
N PRO A 467 7.29 -21.48 32.60
CA PRO A 467 6.13 -20.62 32.42
C PRO A 467 5.80 -19.75 33.66
N THR A 468 6.33 -20.10 34.84
CA THR A 468 6.11 -19.30 36.05
C THR A 468 6.75 -17.92 36.00
N LEU A 469 7.68 -17.70 35.05
CA LEU A 469 8.26 -16.38 34.78
C LEU A 469 7.22 -15.33 34.36
N VAL A 470 6.05 -15.73 33.85
CA VAL A 470 4.91 -14.82 33.66
C VAL A 470 4.52 -14.16 34.98
N ARG A 471 4.51 -14.92 36.07
CA ARG A 471 4.23 -14.43 37.42
C ARG A 471 5.44 -13.77 38.07
N ASP A 472 6.60 -14.43 37.98
CA ASP A 472 7.77 -14.09 38.79
C ASP A 472 8.66 -13.01 38.17
N GLY A 473 8.59 -12.82 36.85
CA GLY A 473 9.40 -11.88 36.05
C GLY A 473 10.50 -12.58 35.25
N VAL A 474 10.80 -12.03 34.09
CA VAL A 474 11.82 -12.54 33.16
C VAL A 474 13.21 -12.00 33.48
N ASN A 475 13.33 -10.68 33.67
CA ASN A 475 14.61 -10.00 33.93
C ASN A 475 14.75 -9.54 35.39
N TYR A 476 13.65 -9.30 36.06
CA TYR A 476 13.60 -8.84 37.42
C TYR A 476 12.72 -9.76 38.25
N GLN A 477 13.07 -9.92 39.55
CA GLN A 477 12.29 -10.74 40.47
C GLN A 477 11.16 -9.89 41.07
N PHE A 478 9.92 -10.17 40.64
CA PHE A 478 8.72 -9.46 41.17
C PHE A 478 8.09 -10.19 42.36
N ASN A 479 8.23 -11.51 42.47
CA ASN A 479 7.68 -12.29 43.55
C ASN A 479 8.55 -12.12 44.81
N PRO A 480 8.02 -11.57 45.92
CA PRO A 480 8.81 -11.17 47.09
C PRO A 480 9.37 -12.32 47.92
N GLY A 481 8.95 -13.56 47.68
CA GLY A 481 9.33 -14.74 48.47
C GLY A 481 10.64 -15.43 48.06
N SER A 482 11.68 -14.73 47.60
CA SER A 482 12.96 -15.35 47.23
C SER A 482 13.73 -15.85 48.49
N PRO A 483 14.29 -17.09 48.47
CA PRO A 483 14.32 -18.09 47.39
C PRO A 483 13.02 -18.91 47.24
N THR A 484 12.13 -18.91 48.22
CA THR A 484 10.84 -19.62 48.19
C THR A 484 9.76 -18.70 47.63
N LYS A 485 9.59 -18.77 46.28
CA LYS A 485 8.58 -17.97 45.60
C LYS A 485 7.17 -18.23 46.13
N LEU A 486 6.41 -17.18 46.38
CA LEU A 486 5.03 -17.28 46.88
C LEU A 486 4.12 -17.80 45.76
N GLY A 487 3.54 -18.99 45.91
CA GLY A 487 2.66 -19.59 44.92
C GLY A 487 1.39 -18.78 44.68
N GLY A 488 0.92 -18.00 45.64
CA GLY A 488 -0.27 -17.15 45.53
C GLY A 488 -0.02 -15.71 45.03
N PHE A 489 1.21 -15.38 44.60
CA PHE A 489 1.52 -14.02 44.11
C PHE A 489 0.85 -13.75 42.76
N SER A 490 -0.13 -12.83 42.71
CA SER A 490 -0.92 -12.50 41.53
C SER A 490 -0.71 -11.08 40.99
N ASP A 491 -0.10 -10.19 41.79
CA ASP A 491 -0.06 -8.75 41.48
C ASP A 491 0.53 -8.45 40.09
N ARG A 492 1.60 -9.15 39.73
CA ARG A 492 2.21 -9.00 38.41
C ARG A 492 1.27 -9.46 37.29
N ILE A 493 0.61 -10.61 37.45
CA ILE A 493 -0.29 -11.17 36.44
C ILE A 493 -1.46 -10.19 36.20
N VAL A 494 -2.04 -9.67 37.27
CA VAL A 494 -3.09 -8.65 37.21
C VAL A 494 -2.57 -7.37 36.54
N ALA A 495 -1.34 -6.95 36.83
CA ALA A 495 -0.72 -5.78 36.18
C ALA A 495 -0.52 -6.00 34.68
N LEU A 496 -0.12 -7.19 34.25
CA LEU A 496 0.03 -7.54 32.83
C LEU A 496 -1.32 -7.54 32.09
N GLY A 497 -2.38 -8.11 32.66
CA GLY A 497 -3.74 -8.02 32.14
C GLY A 497 -4.20 -6.56 31.98
N LYS A 498 -4.01 -5.76 33.03
CA LYS A 498 -4.35 -4.34 33.01
C LYS A 498 -3.55 -3.55 31.94
N ALA A 499 -2.29 -3.94 31.68
CA ALA A 499 -1.47 -3.30 30.67
C ALA A 499 -2.02 -3.51 29.24
N LEU A 500 -2.70 -4.63 28.97
CA LEU A 500 -3.41 -4.86 27.71
C LEU A 500 -4.60 -3.90 27.51
N ASP A 501 -5.28 -3.56 28.61
CA ASP A 501 -6.45 -2.68 28.61
C ASP A 501 -6.10 -1.20 28.79
N THR A 502 -4.82 -0.88 28.97
CA THR A 502 -4.36 0.50 29.07
C THR A 502 -4.19 1.11 27.68
N ALA A 503 -4.82 2.28 27.47
CA ALA A 503 -4.64 3.04 26.23
C ALA A 503 -3.21 3.59 26.14
N ARG A 504 -2.61 3.48 24.95
CA ARG A 504 -1.26 3.95 24.62
C ARG A 504 -1.24 4.70 23.31
N SER A 505 -0.18 5.47 23.09
CA SER A 505 0.02 6.20 21.84
C SER A 505 0.60 5.26 20.76
N PHE A 506 0.16 5.43 19.53
CA PHE A 506 0.66 4.76 18.34
C PHE A 506 1.05 5.81 17.32
N SER A 507 1.99 5.49 16.44
CA SER A 507 2.40 6.40 15.36
C SER A 507 1.24 6.70 14.41
N SER A 508 1.01 7.98 14.15
CA SER A 508 0.01 8.44 13.16
C SER A 508 0.36 7.98 11.74
N ASP A 509 1.64 7.73 11.45
CA ASP A 509 2.13 7.33 10.13
C ASP A 509 1.67 5.93 9.74
N ALA A 510 1.24 5.12 10.71
CA ALA A 510 0.63 3.82 10.45
C ALA A 510 -0.82 3.91 9.92
N GLY A 511 -1.45 5.11 9.96
CA GLY A 511 -2.80 5.32 9.43
C GLY A 511 -3.92 4.62 10.22
N ALA A 512 -3.65 4.16 11.44
CA ALA A 512 -4.62 3.58 12.37
C ALA A 512 -4.86 4.50 13.58
N ASN A 513 -5.72 4.08 14.52
CA ASN A 513 -6.08 4.92 15.68
C ASN A 513 -4.82 5.29 16.50
N PRO A 514 -4.47 6.58 16.64
CA PRO A 514 -3.22 7.00 17.28
C PRO A 514 -3.24 6.89 18.81
N LYS A 515 -4.40 6.64 19.43
CA LYS A 515 -4.52 6.43 20.89
C LYS A 515 -5.60 5.41 21.19
N ALA A 516 -5.19 4.21 21.60
CA ALA A 516 -6.10 3.09 21.84
C ALA A 516 -5.50 2.06 22.79
N THR A 517 -6.30 1.10 23.26
CA THR A 517 -5.79 -0.16 23.80
C THR A 517 -5.27 -1.04 22.66
N LEU A 518 -4.45 -2.03 22.96
CA LEU A 518 -3.92 -2.96 21.97
C LEU A 518 -5.02 -3.67 21.17
N ALA A 519 -6.07 -4.11 21.84
CA ALA A 519 -7.21 -4.77 21.19
C ALA A 519 -7.97 -3.82 20.25
N VAL A 520 -8.21 -2.58 20.67
CA VAL A 520 -8.88 -1.55 19.84
C VAL A 520 -8.00 -1.14 18.67
N TYR A 521 -6.67 -1.04 18.86
CA TYR A 521 -5.74 -0.75 17.78
C TYR A 521 -5.75 -1.87 16.73
N ALA A 522 -5.65 -3.13 17.16
CA ALA A 522 -5.74 -4.28 16.26
C ALA A 522 -7.09 -4.33 15.50
N ALA A 523 -8.20 -4.01 16.19
CA ALA A 523 -9.51 -3.91 15.53
C ALA A 523 -9.56 -2.78 14.49
N SER A 524 -8.96 -1.62 14.78
CA SER A 524 -8.93 -0.50 13.83
C SER A 524 -8.08 -0.82 12.60
N SER A 525 -6.97 -1.56 12.76
CA SER A 525 -6.15 -2.06 11.66
C SER A 525 -6.94 -3.02 10.75
N ILE A 526 -7.67 -3.97 11.34
CA ILE A 526 -8.57 -4.87 10.59
C ILE A 526 -9.64 -4.06 9.85
N GLY A 527 -10.27 -3.11 10.53
CA GLY A 527 -11.29 -2.22 9.95
C GLY A 527 -10.74 -1.42 8.75
N TRP A 528 -9.51 -0.92 8.85
CA TRP A 528 -8.84 -0.23 7.75
C TRP A 528 -8.67 -1.15 6.52
N VAL A 529 -8.20 -2.38 6.71
CA VAL A 529 -8.06 -3.36 5.61
C VAL A 529 -9.42 -3.66 4.97
N GLN A 530 -10.44 -3.94 5.77
CA GLN A 530 -11.78 -4.28 5.27
C GLN A 530 -12.42 -3.12 4.51
N GLN A 531 -12.32 -1.90 5.03
CA GLN A 531 -12.82 -0.70 4.37
C GLN A 531 -12.07 -0.43 3.06
N SER A 532 -10.74 -0.53 3.06
CA SER A 532 -9.91 -0.32 1.88
C SER A 532 -10.18 -1.39 0.81
N ARG A 533 -10.36 -2.67 1.22
CA ARG A 533 -10.75 -3.75 0.32
C ARG A 533 -12.10 -3.49 -0.32
N ALA A 534 -13.11 -3.10 0.46
CA ALA A 534 -14.44 -2.78 -0.06
C ALA A 534 -14.39 -1.60 -1.04
N ALA A 535 -13.63 -0.55 -0.72
CA ALA A 535 -13.44 0.61 -1.61
C ALA A 535 -12.73 0.22 -2.91
N ALA A 536 -11.65 -0.58 -2.84
CA ALA A 536 -10.90 -1.05 -3.99
C ALA A 536 -11.76 -1.98 -4.88
N SER A 537 -12.51 -2.91 -4.30
CA SER A 537 -13.42 -3.80 -5.02
C SER A 537 -14.54 -3.04 -5.73
N ASN A 538 -15.16 -2.07 -5.05
CA ASN A 538 -16.16 -1.21 -5.66
C ASN A 538 -15.58 -0.37 -6.81
N SER A 539 -14.37 0.15 -6.64
CA SER A 539 -13.65 0.88 -7.68
C SER A 539 -13.35 -0.03 -8.89
N ALA A 540 -12.85 -1.24 -8.65
CA ALA A 540 -12.57 -2.22 -9.72
C ALA A 540 -13.84 -2.55 -10.50
N THR A 541 -14.96 -2.83 -9.83
CA THR A 541 -16.26 -3.10 -10.46
C THR A 541 -16.76 -1.91 -11.27
N SER A 542 -16.65 -0.69 -10.73
CA SER A 542 -17.08 0.54 -11.41
C SER A 542 -16.23 0.81 -12.64
N MET A 543 -14.91 0.62 -12.55
CA MET A 543 -14.01 0.82 -13.68
C MET A 543 -14.19 -0.27 -14.76
N ALA A 544 -14.43 -1.53 -14.37
CA ALA A 544 -14.76 -2.60 -15.31
C ALA A 544 -16.05 -2.26 -16.09
N THR A 545 -17.10 -1.83 -15.39
CA THR A 545 -18.36 -1.36 -16.04
C THR A 545 -18.10 -0.19 -17.00
N LEU A 546 -17.21 0.73 -16.63
CA LEU A 546 -16.85 1.86 -17.51
C LEU A 546 -16.11 1.38 -18.75
N VAL A 547 -15.16 0.44 -18.62
CA VAL A 547 -14.45 -0.18 -19.76
C VAL A 547 -15.45 -0.88 -20.68
N ASP A 548 -16.36 -1.69 -20.14
CA ASP A 548 -17.38 -2.39 -20.92
C ASP A 548 -18.26 -1.39 -21.69
N LYS A 549 -18.71 -0.31 -21.01
CA LYS A 549 -19.55 0.71 -21.64
C LYS A 549 -18.83 1.51 -22.72
N THR A 550 -17.55 1.88 -22.49
CA THR A 550 -16.76 2.60 -23.49
C THR A 550 -16.45 1.71 -24.68
N ASN A 551 -16.16 0.43 -24.44
CA ASN A 551 -15.92 -0.56 -25.50
C ASN A 551 -17.20 -0.84 -26.32
N GLU A 552 -18.35 -0.99 -25.67
CA GLU A 552 -19.65 -1.14 -26.33
C GLU A 552 -19.96 0.08 -27.22
N THR A 553 -19.74 1.29 -26.70
CA THR A 553 -19.98 2.53 -27.44
C THR A 553 -19.03 2.67 -28.63
N LEU A 554 -17.75 2.35 -28.44
CA LEU A 554 -16.75 2.34 -29.52
C LEU A 554 -17.13 1.30 -30.59
N SER A 555 -17.48 0.08 -30.19
CA SER A 555 -17.86 -1.01 -31.08
C SER A 555 -19.15 -0.71 -31.84
N SER A 556 -20.12 -0.02 -31.24
CA SER A 556 -21.34 0.36 -31.98
C SER A 556 -21.10 1.41 -33.07
N GLU A 557 -20.07 2.27 -32.92
CA GLU A 557 -19.70 3.24 -33.95
C GLU A 557 -18.71 2.72 -34.99
N THR A 558 -17.74 1.92 -34.55
CA THR A 558 -16.60 1.51 -35.38
C THR A 558 -16.63 0.05 -35.78
N GLY A 559 -17.40 -0.76 -35.09
CA GLY A 559 -17.51 -2.20 -35.32
C GLY A 559 -18.30 -2.58 -36.56
N ILE A 560 -18.27 -3.86 -36.88
CA ILE A 560 -18.93 -4.43 -38.02
C ILE A 560 -20.35 -4.86 -37.64
N ASN A 561 -21.37 -4.29 -38.27
CA ASN A 561 -22.76 -4.70 -38.14
C ASN A 561 -23.15 -5.63 -39.28
N LEU A 562 -23.41 -6.91 -38.98
CA LEU A 562 -23.71 -7.93 -39.98
C LEU A 562 -24.91 -7.59 -40.88
N ASP A 563 -25.98 -7.05 -40.32
CA ASP A 563 -27.19 -6.72 -41.06
C ASP A 563 -26.95 -5.58 -42.08
N VAL A 564 -26.17 -4.59 -41.64
CA VAL A 564 -25.76 -3.46 -42.51
C VAL A 564 -24.87 -3.97 -43.64
N GLU A 565 -23.89 -4.83 -43.34
CA GLU A 565 -22.98 -5.38 -44.37
C GLU A 565 -23.70 -6.32 -45.34
N LEU A 566 -24.62 -7.17 -44.89
CA LEU A 566 -25.44 -8.02 -45.75
C LEU A 566 -26.34 -7.19 -46.67
N THR A 567 -26.99 -6.14 -46.13
CA THR A 567 -27.78 -5.21 -46.95
C THR A 567 -26.91 -4.55 -48.03
N ARG A 568 -25.71 -4.11 -47.65
CA ARG A 568 -24.74 -3.52 -48.58
C ARG A 568 -24.28 -4.50 -49.66
N LEU A 569 -24.09 -5.76 -49.29
CA LEU A 569 -23.71 -6.82 -50.21
C LEU A 569 -24.79 -7.02 -51.32
N ILE A 570 -26.06 -7.06 -50.91
CA ILE A 570 -27.20 -7.18 -51.86
C ILE A 570 -27.29 -5.97 -52.78
N GLU A 571 -27.06 -4.75 -52.28
CA GLU A 571 -27.01 -3.55 -53.11
C GLU A 571 -25.87 -3.58 -54.14
N LEU A 572 -24.70 -4.04 -53.71
CA LEU A 572 -23.53 -4.17 -54.60
C LEU A 572 -23.74 -5.26 -55.64
N GLU A 573 -24.36 -6.38 -55.29
CA GLU A 573 -24.72 -7.44 -56.26
C GLU A 573 -25.67 -6.93 -57.31
N ARG A 574 -26.70 -6.17 -56.95
CA ARG A 574 -27.63 -5.52 -57.89
C ARG A 574 -26.89 -4.51 -58.80
N SER A 575 -26.00 -3.70 -58.24
CA SER A 575 -25.17 -2.74 -59.00
C SER A 575 -24.24 -3.44 -59.98
N TYR A 576 -23.65 -4.56 -59.57
CA TYR A 576 -22.82 -5.41 -60.43
C TYR A 576 -23.64 -5.98 -61.60
N GLN A 577 -24.81 -6.57 -61.32
CA GLN A 577 -25.71 -7.12 -62.34
C GLN A 577 -26.18 -6.05 -63.34
N ALA A 578 -26.50 -4.83 -62.86
CA ALA A 578 -26.90 -3.71 -63.69
C ALA A 578 -25.74 -3.25 -64.62
N SER A 579 -24.52 -3.13 -64.06
CA SER A 579 -23.32 -2.75 -64.82
C SER A 579 -22.94 -3.82 -65.87
N ALA A 580 -23.04 -5.09 -65.55
CA ALA A 580 -22.81 -6.21 -66.49
C ALA A 580 -23.85 -6.23 -67.63
N LYS A 581 -25.12 -5.92 -67.34
CA LYS A 581 -26.18 -5.80 -68.33
C LYS A 581 -25.92 -4.63 -69.32
N ILE A 582 -25.47 -3.48 -68.78
CA ILE A 582 -25.10 -2.32 -69.62
C ILE A 582 -23.94 -2.71 -70.59
N ILE A 583 -22.91 -3.39 -70.07
CA ILE A 583 -21.78 -3.87 -70.95
C ILE A 583 -22.29 -4.77 -72.05
N SER A 584 -23.11 -5.79 -71.72
CA SER A 584 -23.69 -6.71 -72.71
C SER A 584 -24.56 -5.98 -73.71
N THR A 585 -25.34 -4.97 -73.32
CA THR A 585 -26.17 -4.17 -74.20
C THR A 585 -25.30 -3.31 -75.13
N VAL A 586 -24.24 -2.69 -74.63
CA VAL A 586 -23.28 -1.91 -75.42
C VAL A 586 -22.52 -2.80 -76.45
N ASP A 587 -22.13 -4.02 -75.99
CA ASP A 587 -21.49 -4.99 -76.92
C ASP A 587 -22.44 -5.40 -78.05
N GLN A 588 -23.71 -5.64 -77.78
CA GLN A 588 -24.72 -5.93 -78.80
C GLN A 588 -24.92 -4.76 -79.80
N MET A 589 -24.97 -3.52 -79.24
CA MET A 589 -25.08 -2.31 -80.10
C MET A 589 -23.83 -2.11 -81.01
N LEU A 590 -22.64 -2.37 -80.42
CA LEU A 590 -21.40 -2.32 -81.25
C LEU A 590 -21.37 -3.40 -82.31
N ALA A 591 -21.80 -4.64 -81.99
CA ALA A 591 -21.89 -5.72 -82.94
C ALA A 591 -22.88 -5.40 -84.13
N GLN A 592 -24.03 -4.80 -83.77
CA GLN A 592 -25.01 -4.34 -84.77
C GLN A 592 -24.46 -3.20 -85.65
N LEU A 593 -23.72 -2.24 -85.09
CA LEU A 593 -23.06 -1.18 -85.82
C LEU A 593 -22.00 -1.75 -86.83
N LEU A 594 -21.21 -2.74 -86.38
CA LEU A 594 -20.23 -3.40 -87.21
C LEU A 594 -20.86 -4.24 -88.33
N GLN A 595 -22.06 -4.78 -88.17
CA GLN A 595 -22.82 -5.49 -89.18
C GLN A 595 -23.52 -4.56 -90.17
N SER A 596 -23.69 -3.28 -89.84
CA SER A 596 -24.35 -2.28 -90.63
C SER A 596 -23.41 -1.46 -91.55
N ILE A 597 -22.08 -1.68 -91.41
CA ILE A 597 -21.00 -1.15 -92.22
C ILE A 597 -20.53 -2.24 -93.16
#